data_7cdaa03e0f6e0b967efdd8d6b2e3bbc4
#
_entry.id   7cdaa03e0f6e0b967efdd8d6b2e3bbc4
#
_cell.length_a   1.000
_cell.length_b   1.000
_cell.length_c   1.000
_cell.angle_alpha   90.00
_cell.angle_beta   90.00
_cell.angle_gamma   90.00
#
_symmetry.space_group_name_H-M   'P 1'
#
loop_
_entity.id
_entity.type
_entity.pdbx_description
1 polymer ?
#
loop_
_entity_poly.entity_id
_entity_poly.type
_entity_poly.pdbx_seq_one_letter_code
_entity_poly.pdbx_strand_id
1 'polypeptide(L)'
;QTLVLAAEKGAYTLTDLATFLTVGKRRGLKALYAREDPLLLNQYAFHLVPGSPGEGEAQRLRAFLASEEAARIVAGLRVEGTPLFAPLRGRCVFPLRP
;
A
#
# COMPACT_ATOMS: atom_id res chain seq x y z
N GLN A 1 -3.49 -12.78 8.36
CA GLN A 1 -4.29 -13.51 9.36
C GLN A 1 -5.75 -13.07 9.38
N THR A 2 -6.04 -11.76 9.36
CA THR A 2 -7.41 -11.22 9.40
C THR A 2 -8.29 -11.77 8.28
N LEU A 3 -7.78 -11.80 7.04
CA LEU A 3 -8.56 -12.30 5.89
C LEU A 3 -8.84 -13.79 5.99
N VAL A 4 -7.90 -14.57 6.49
CA VAL A 4 -8.10 -16.01 6.69
C VAL A 4 -9.21 -16.23 7.71
N LEU A 5 -9.16 -15.52 8.83
CA LEU A 5 -10.17 -15.62 9.87
C LEU A 5 -11.56 -15.17 9.38
N ALA A 6 -11.62 -14.07 8.64
CA ALA A 6 -12.87 -13.58 8.07
C ALA A 6 -13.48 -14.61 7.10
N ALA A 7 -12.65 -15.24 6.27
CA ALA A 7 -13.10 -16.27 5.34
C ALA A 7 -13.64 -17.49 6.08
N GLU A 8 -12.94 -17.94 7.12
CA GLU A 8 -13.36 -19.11 7.91
C GLU A 8 -14.67 -18.87 8.64
N LYS A 9 -14.90 -17.65 9.10
CA LYS A 9 -16.11 -17.28 9.86
C LYS A 9 -17.24 -16.75 8.98
N GLY A 10 -17.02 -16.56 7.68
CA GLY A 10 -18.00 -15.93 6.81
C GLY A 10 -18.31 -14.50 7.23
N ALA A 11 -17.28 -13.77 7.69
CA ALA A 11 -17.42 -12.44 8.27
C ALA A 11 -17.04 -11.34 7.28
N TYR A 12 -17.47 -10.11 7.58
CA TYR A 12 -17.03 -8.91 6.88
C TYR A 12 -15.72 -8.39 7.46
N THR A 13 -14.88 -7.81 6.62
CA THR A 13 -13.64 -7.18 7.07
C THR A 13 -13.21 -6.09 6.10
N LEU A 14 -12.32 -5.23 6.57
CA LEU A 14 -11.65 -4.21 5.76
C LEU A 14 -10.23 -4.68 5.45
N THR A 15 -9.79 -4.47 4.22
CA THR A 15 -8.42 -4.82 3.81
C THR A 15 -7.96 -3.88 2.69
N ASP A 16 -6.65 -3.82 2.49
CA ASP A 16 -6.08 -3.14 1.33
C ASP A 16 -6.20 -4.01 0.07
N LEU A 17 -6.14 -3.37 -1.08
CA LEU A 17 -6.31 -4.04 -2.38
C LEU A 17 -5.25 -5.11 -2.62
N ALA A 18 -3.99 -4.82 -2.30
CA ALA A 18 -2.90 -5.77 -2.53
C ALA A 18 -3.11 -7.07 -1.76
N THR A 19 -3.46 -6.98 -0.48
CA THR A 19 -3.71 -8.16 0.36
C THR A 19 -4.97 -8.91 -0.10
N PHE A 20 -6.01 -8.19 -0.51
CA PHE A 20 -7.21 -8.85 -1.05
C PHE A 20 -6.88 -9.67 -2.30
N LEU A 21 -6.15 -9.10 -3.26
CA LEU A 21 -5.82 -9.78 -4.51
C LEU A 21 -4.87 -10.97 -4.32
N THR A 22 -3.97 -10.89 -3.33
CA THR A 22 -2.98 -11.96 -3.10
C THR A 22 -3.48 -13.05 -2.16
N VAL A 23 -4.33 -12.72 -1.19
CA VAL A 23 -4.79 -13.66 -0.15
C VAL A 23 -6.31 -13.82 -0.16
N GLY A 24 -7.05 -12.72 -0.06
CA GLY A 24 -8.50 -12.75 0.17
C GLY A 24 -9.28 -13.45 -0.94
N LYS A 25 -8.94 -13.17 -2.18
CA LYS A 25 -9.60 -13.75 -3.34
C LYS A 25 -9.44 -15.27 -3.38
N ARG A 26 -8.25 -15.77 -3.02
CA ARG A 26 -7.97 -17.21 -2.96
C ARG A 26 -8.72 -17.91 -1.83
N ARG A 27 -9.12 -17.17 -0.82
CA ARG A 27 -9.91 -17.68 0.31
C ARG A 27 -11.41 -17.55 0.10
N GLY A 28 -11.84 -17.16 -1.10
CA GLY A 28 -13.25 -17.05 -1.44
C GLY A 28 -13.93 -15.78 -0.97
N LEU A 29 -13.18 -14.80 -0.46
CA LEU A 29 -13.72 -13.50 -0.10
C LEU A 29 -14.09 -12.70 -1.36
N LYS A 30 -15.14 -11.91 -1.26
CA LYS A 30 -15.59 -11.04 -2.34
C LYS A 30 -15.51 -9.57 -1.91
N ALA A 31 -15.06 -8.71 -2.82
CA ALA A 31 -15.09 -7.28 -2.59
C ALA A 31 -16.53 -6.78 -2.69
N LEU A 32 -17.07 -6.31 -1.59
CA LEU A 32 -18.42 -5.75 -1.55
C LEU A 32 -18.44 -4.26 -1.82
N TYR A 33 -17.36 -3.57 -1.47
CA TYR A 33 -17.18 -2.16 -1.73
C TYR A 33 -15.71 -1.93 -2.10
N ALA A 34 -15.48 -1.46 -3.32
CA ALA A 34 -14.13 -1.22 -3.84
C ALA A 34 -14.18 0.00 -4.76
N ARG A 35 -14.40 1.18 -4.18
CA ARG A 35 -14.46 2.44 -4.90
C ARG A 35 -13.29 3.33 -4.54
N GLU A 36 -12.95 4.24 -5.44
CA GLU A 36 -12.03 5.34 -5.13
C GLU A 36 -12.72 6.30 -4.18
N ASP A 37 -12.46 6.11 -2.90
CA ASP A 37 -13.00 6.93 -1.83
C ASP A 37 -11.82 7.51 -1.05
N PRO A 38 -11.75 8.84 -0.87
CA PRO A 38 -10.65 9.44 -0.09
C PRO A 38 -10.49 8.85 1.31
N LEU A 39 -11.59 8.43 1.93
CA LEU A 39 -11.55 7.82 3.26
C LEU A 39 -10.90 6.42 3.26
N LEU A 40 -10.88 5.76 2.11
CA LEU A 40 -10.31 4.43 1.96
C LEU A 40 -8.90 4.46 1.38
N LEU A 41 -8.36 5.63 1.09
CA LEU A 41 -7.02 5.76 0.55
C LEU A 41 -5.99 5.38 1.61
N ASN A 42 -5.19 4.35 1.33
CA ASN A 42 -4.13 3.89 2.23
C ASN A 42 -2.79 4.45 1.74
N GLN A 43 -2.44 5.62 2.24
CA GLN A 43 -1.21 6.31 1.85
C GLN A 43 -0.04 5.87 2.71
N TYR A 44 1.04 5.42 2.05
CA TYR A 44 2.29 5.07 2.71
C TYR A 44 3.25 6.24 2.66
N ALA A 45 4.01 6.42 3.73
CA ALA A 45 5.02 7.46 3.82
C ALA A 45 6.33 6.88 4.36
N PHE A 46 7.45 7.41 3.88
CA PHE A 46 8.78 7.05 4.36
C PHE A 46 9.29 8.16 5.27
N HIS A 47 9.65 7.81 6.48
CA HIS A 47 10.17 8.74 7.48
C HIS A 47 11.59 8.37 7.87
N LEU A 48 12.47 9.38 7.92
CA LEU A 48 13.82 9.21 8.46
C LEU A 48 13.77 9.37 9.98
N VAL A 49 14.58 8.57 10.68
CA VAL A 49 14.80 8.72 12.11
C VAL A 49 16.16 9.41 12.28
N PRO A 50 16.19 10.69 12.61
CA PRO A 50 17.46 11.42 12.77
C PRO A 50 18.36 10.80 13.84
N GLY A 51 19.66 10.73 13.59
CA GLY A 51 20.63 10.20 14.54
C GLY A 51 20.65 8.67 14.63
N SER A 52 19.85 7.96 13.83
CA SER A 52 19.90 6.49 13.81
C SER A 52 21.20 5.99 13.15
N PRO A 53 21.70 4.79 13.53
CA PRO A 53 22.93 4.25 12.92
C PRO A 53 22.84 4.06 11.40
N GLY A 54 21.66 3.82 10.86
CA GLY A 54 21.43 3.63 9.43
C GLY A 54 20.95 4.86 8.69
N GLU A 55 21.10 6.06 9.24
CA GLU A 55 20.55 7.28 8.65
C GLU A 55 21.08 7.54 7.23
N GLY A 56 22.38 7.32 6.98
CA GLY A 56 22.97 7.51 5.66
C GLY A 56 22.38 6.62 4.59
N GLU A 57 22.19 5.34 4.90
CA GLU A 57 21.54 4.37 4.00
C GLU A 57 20.06 4.68 3.83
N ALA A 58 19.39 5.11 4.89
CA ALA A 58 17.99 5.50 4.85
C ALA A 58 17.77 6.72 3.95
N GLN A 59 18.69 7.70 3.97
CA GLN A 59 18.64 8.84 3.06
C GLN A 59 18.79 8.42 1.60
N ARG A 60 19.69 7.48 1.32
CA ARG A 60 19.85 6.92 -0.04
C ARG A 60 18.60 6.19 -0.51
N LEU A 61 18.03 5.39 0.37
CA LEU A 61 16.76 4.70 0.07
C LEU A 61 15.63 5.70 -0.19
N ARG A 62 15.52 6.74 0.62
CA ARG A 62 14.53 7.80 0.42
C ARG A 62 14.69 8.47 -0.96
N ALA A 63 15.93 8.81 -1.33
CA ALA A 63 16.21 9.41 -2.63
C ALA A 63 15.81 8.46 -3.78
N PHE A 64 16.11 7.18 -3.66
CA PHE A 64 15.69 6.18 -4.64
C PHE A 64 14.17 6.07 -4.73
N LEU A 65 13.47 5.99 -3.60
CA LEU A 65 12.00 5.88 -3.57
C LEU A 65 11.31 7.11 -4.18
N ALA A 66 11.96 8.27 -4.15
CA ALA A 66 11.47 9.49 -4.79
C ALA A 66 11.80 9.56 -6.29
N SER A 67 12.58 8.64 -6.82
CA SER A 67 13.02 8.64 -8.22
C SER A 67 11.94 8.14 -9.18
N GLU A 68 12.09 8.48 -10.45
CA GLU A 68 11.21 7.96 -11.50
C GLU A 68 11.36 6.47 -11.70
N GLU A 69 12.56 5.94 -11.50
CA GLU A 69 12.80 4.50 -11.58
C GLU A 69 11.97 3.74 -10.56
N ALA A 70 11.97 4.19 -9.31
CA ALA A 70 11.16 3.61 -8.25
C ALA A 70 9.66 3.74 -8.59
N ALA A 71 9.23 4.87 -9.09
CA ALA A 71 7.84 5.08 -9.51
C ALA A 71 7.41 4.09 -10.59
N ARG A 72 8.27 3.82 -11.57
CA ARG A 72 7.99 2.82 -12.61
C ARG A 72 7.90 1.40 -12.05
N ILE A 73 8.79 1.05 -11.13
CA ILE A 73 8.76 -0.26 -10.47
C ILE A 73 7.45 -0.44 -9.71
N VAL A 74 7.07 0.55 -8.91
CA VAL A 74 5.82 0.51 -8.13
C VAL A 74 4.60 0.44 -9.04
N ALA A 75 4.54 1.26 -10.08
CA ALA A 75 3.41 1.28 -11.01
C ALA A 75 3.32 -0.01 -11.83
N GLY A 76 4.45 -0.70 -12.05
CA GLY A 76 4.50 -1.96 -12.78
C GLY A 76 4.12 -3.19 -11.96
N LEU A 77 3.98 -3.06 -10.64
CA LEU A 77 3.62 -4.18 -9.77
C LEU A 77 2.14 -4.50 -9.91
N ARG A 78 1.84 -5.67 -10.48
CA ARG A 78 0.47 -6.07 -10.78
C ARG A 78 0.20 -7.49 -10.31
N VAL A 79 -1.05 -7.75 -9.97
CA VAL A 79 -1.56 -9.11 -9.75
C VAL A 79 -2.78 -9.28 -10.66
N GLU A 80 -2.75 -10.30 -11.52
CA GLU A 80 -3.82 -10.56 -12.49
C GLU A 80 -4.18 -9.33 -13.33
N GLY A 81 -3.16 -8.55 -13.74
CA GLY A 81 -3.34 -7.34 -14.53
C GLY A 81 -3.79 -6.11 -13.74
N THR A 82 -4.04 -6.23 -12.44
CA THR A 82 -4.48 -5.11 -11.61
C THR A 82 -3.28 -4.46 -10.90
N PRO A 83 -3.07 -3.14 -11.06
CA PRO A 83 -2.03 -2.44 -10.30
C PRO A 83 -2.32 -2.48 -8.81
N LEU A 84 -1.28 -2.77 -8.00
CA LEU A 84 -1.42 -2.87 -6.55
C LEU A 84 -1.21 -1.53 -5.85
N PHE A 85 -0.34 -0.69 -6.39
CA PHE A 85 0.05 0.58 -5.78
C PHE A 85 0.15 1.67 -6.83
N ALA A 86 -0.09 2.91 -6.40
CA ALA A 86 0.09 4.09 -7.22
C ALA A 86 1.17 4.99 -6.61
N PRO A 87 2.25 5.33 -7.32
CA PRO A 87 3.28 6.22 -6.79
C PRO A 87 2.74 7.64 -6.66
N LEU A 88 2.86 8.23 -5.48
CA LEU A 88 2.44 9.61 -5.22
C LEU A 88 3.52 10.63 -5.57
N ARG A 89 4.78 10.20 -5.73
CA ARG A 89 5.91 11.03 -6.14
C ARG A 89 6.09 12.26 -5.27
N GLY A 90 6.02 12.07 -3.95
CA GLY A 90 6.15 13.16 -2.97
C GLY A 90 4.90 14.01 -2.77
N ARG A 91 3.82 13.72 -3.50
CA ARG A 91 2.54 14.39 -3.26
C ARG A 91 1.82 13.76 -2.08
N CYS A 92 1.29 14.58 -1.22
CA CYS A 92 0.45 14.14 -0.12
C CYS A 92 -1.01 14.35 -0.54
N VAL A 93 -1.79 13.27 -0.58
CA VAL A 93 -3.21 13.35 -0.94
C VAL A 93 -4.01 13.85 0.25
N PHE A 94 -3.60 13.47 1.45
CA PHE A 94 -4.14 14.03 2.68
C PHE A 94 -3.04 14.85 3.35
N PRO A 95 -3.25 16.15 3.56
CA PRO A 95 -2.30 16.93 4.34
C PRO A 95 -2.24 16.34 5.75
N LEU A 96 -1.02 15.99 6.17
CA LEU A 96 -0.79 15.63 7.56
C LEU A 96 -1.09 16.88 8.38
N ARG A 97 -2.12 16.81 9.19
CA ARG A 97 -2.39 17.89 10.14
C ARG A 97 -1.33 17.88 11.23
N PRO A 98 -0.78 19.06 11.60
CA PRO A 98 0.19 19.11 12.68
C PRO A 98 -0.41 18.65 14.01
#